data_74eda40feda3fe1ff15fa959977c8b68
#
_entry.id   74eda40feda3fe1ff15fa959977c8b68
#
_cell.length_a   1.000
_cell.length_b   1.000
_cell.length_c   1.000
_cell.angle_alpha   90.00
_cell.angle_beta   90.00
_cell.angle_gamma   90.00
#
_symmetry.space_group_name_H-M   'P 1'
#
loop_
_entity.id
_entity.type
_entity.pdbx_description
1 polymer ?
#
loop_
_entity_poly.entity_id
_entity_poly.type
_entity_poly.pdbx_seq_one_letter_code
_entity_poly.pdbx_strand_id
1 'polypeptide(L)'
;MVKKCATTVLKTVEMLGLPSGGITNVFSIRKQKYLCPASAACPKTITKLAEIKDVKANDQISQAVKYQAISKLDQNISQKDIAADFGISGMTVMRFAQELSTYLRPNHHFLPQNIAFDDFKAGNFSSSGMSIIVMDIATRRTLDIVRSRHNTYLRSYFLQYDRQARWAVQTVTVDLYSPYRSLIHEIFPQALIIADRFHVVTQAYRALNLVRTQTMKQAGQGSHNARALKHYWKSLTKDSTKLDFKTYRKSRNFRNMQLCEQDIVERLLNMSSALRQAYVYYQTLLQAVHQRDPRLLESLTRSAAGMPEPIKKTNRTLRKHLQEIKNSFQTTFSNGPVEGTNNKIKAIKKTAYGFRNFENFRLRLLIELKNSYVSLNFHSHIKKAAHSIQEQAA
;
A
#
# COMPACT_ATOMS: atom_id res chain seq x y z
N MET A 1 37.47 44.00 -8.01
CA MET A 1 37.83 44.60 -6.69
C MET A 1 36.78 44.15 -5.68
N VAL A 2 37.10 43.22 -4.81
CA VAL A 2 36.24 42.82 -3.68
C VAL A 2 36.40 43.93 -2.63
N LYS A 3 35.39 44.81 -2.48
CA LYS A 3 35.38 45.76 -1.37
C LYS A 3 35.29 44.99 -0.05
N LYS A 4 36.25 45.21 0.86
CA LYS A 4 36.23 44.66 2.22
C LYS A 4 34.95 45.11 2.93
N CYS A 5 34.04 44.16 3.21
CA CYS A 5 32.93 44.43 4.13
C CYS A 5 33.47 44.73 5.53
N ALA A 6 32.98 45.78 6.17
CA ALA A 6 33.35 46.09 7.54
C ALA A 6 32.81 45.01 8.50
N THR A 7 33.66 44.47 9.38
CA THR A 7 33.23 43.59 10.48
C THR A 7 32.64 44.43 11.59
N THR A 8 31.36 44.21 11.97
CA THR A 8 30.72 45.08 12.93
C THR A 8 30.60 44.53 14.34
N VAL A 9 30.10 43.32 14.51
CA VAL A 9 29.84 42.77 15.86
C VAL A 9 29.77 41.22 15.80
N LEU A 10 30.16 40.57 16.86
CA LEU A 10 29.91 39.15 17.10
C LEU A 10 28.46 38.99 17.59
N LYS A 11 27.66 38.18 16.92
CA LYS A 11 26.33 37.82 17.36
C LYS A 11 26.30 36.38 17.87
N THR A 12 25.84 36.18 19.11
CA THR A 12 25.63 34.86 19.67
C THR A 12 24.32 34.30 19.08
N VAL A 13 24.37 33.06 18.58
CA VAL A 13 23.22 32.32 18.01
C VAL A 13 23.18 30.97 18.69
N GLU A 14 22.04 30.59 19.18
CA GLU A 14 21.79 29.22 19.69
C GLU A 14 21.45 28.29 18.54
N MET A 15 22.01 27.08 18.61
CA MET A 15 21.81 26.02 17.60
C MET A 15 21.52 24.70 18.28
N LEU A 16 20.45 24.05 17.85
CA LEU A 16 20.08 22.71 18.27
C LEU A 16 21.01 21.67 17.61
N GLY A 17 21.72 20.91 18.44
CA GLY A 17 22.58 19.80 18.04
C GLY A 17 21.91 18.44 18.27
N LEU A 18 22.62 17.36 17.90
CA LEU A 18 22.15 16.01 18.15
C LEU A 18 21.99 15.76 19.65
N PRO A 19 20.89 15.08 20.08
CA PRO A 19 20.72 14.68 21.47
C PRO A 19 21.79 13.67 21.88
N SER A 20 22.22 13.72 23.11
CA SER A 20 23.15 12.75 23.71
C SER A 20 22.54 12.21 25.00
N GLY A 21 22.47 10.88 25.14
CA GLY A 21 21.88 10.24 26.32
C GLY A 21 20.43 10.62 26.59
N GLY A 22 19.65 10.95 25.53
CA GLY A 22 18.25 11.40 25.67
C GLY A 22 18.09 12.88 26.05
N ILE A 23 19.20 13.64 26.17
CA ILE A 23 19.20 15.06 26.51
C ILE A 23 19.41 15.89 25.24
N THR A 24 18.59 16.91 25.07
CA THR A 24 18.71 17.88 23.97
C THR A 24 19.96 18.76 24.18
N ASN A 25 20.82 18.85 23.16
CA ASN A 25 22.03 19.67 23.18
C ASN A 25 21.76 20.98 22.44
N VAL A 26 22.05 22.12 23.09
CA VAL A 26 22.04 23.44 22.49
C VAL A 26 23.42 24.05 22.51
N PHE A 27 23.91 24.40 21.34
CA PHE A 27 25.23 25.03 21.19
C PHE A 27 25.08 26.54 21.07
N SER A 28 25.77 27.28 21.88
CA SER A 28 25.87 28.75 21.78
C SER A 28 27.10 29.12 20.93
N ILE A 29 26.87 29.70 19.75
CA ILE A 29 27.89 29.96 18.74
C ILE A 29 27.98 31.47 18.50
N ARG A 30 29.21 32.00 18.55
CA ARG A 30 29.47 33.40 18.17
C ARG A 30 29.73 33.53 16.68
N LYS A 31 28.85 34.19 15.94
CA LYS A 31 28.96 34.43 14.50
C LYS A 31 29.39 35.87 14.22
N GLN A 32 30.35 36.05 13.30
CA GLN A 32 30.70 37.36 12.81
C GLN A 32 29.59 37.93 11.95
N LYS A 33 29.18 39.15 12.24
CA LYS A 33 28.26 39.93 11.42
C LYS A 33 29.07 40.86 10.49
N TYR A 34 28.78 40.82 9.21
CA TYR A 34 29.39 41.67 8.18
C TYR A 34 28.36 42.72 7.74
N LEU A 35 28.85 43.95 7.55
CA LEU A 35 28.08 45.07 7.01
C LEU A 35 28.68 45.47 5.68
N CYS A 36 27.89 45.51 4.65
CA CYS A 36 28.19 46.13 3.38
C CYS A 36 27.41 47.47 3.32
N PRO A 37 28.10 48.64 3.47
CA PRO A 37 27.40 49.91 3.41
C PRO A 37 26.90 50.22 2.00
N ALA A 38 25.89 51.03 1.92
CA ALA A 38 25.36 51.50 0.61
C ALA A 38 26.46 52.20 -0.21
N SER A 39 26.48 51.91 -1.51
CA SER A 39 27.43 52.48 -2.47
C SER A 39 26.76 52.69 -3.82
N ALA A 40 27.40 53.40 -4.76
CA ALA A 40 26.89 53.60 -6.11
C ALA A 40 26.55 52.27 -6.84
N ALA A 41 27.31 51.18 -6.53
CA ALA A 41 27.06 49.83 -7.08
C ALA A 41 26.08 48.96 -6.25
N CYS A 42 25.74 49.38 -5.02
CA CYS A 42 24.81 48.67 -4.14
C CYS A 42 24.04 49.70 -3.30
N PRO A 43 22.85 50.16 -3.78
CA PRO A 43 22.13 51.28 -3.18
C PRO A 43 21.55 51.01 -1.79
N LYS A 44 21.59 49.76 -1.30
CA LYS A 44 21.08 49.39 0.01
C LYS A 44 22.21 48.81 0.91
N THR A 45 22.19 49.19 2.20
CA THR A 45 23.05 48.56 3.21
C THR A 45 22.63 47.12 3.43
N ILE A 46 23.54 46.19 3.24
CA ILE A 46 23.30 44.75 3.41
C ILE A 46 24.07 44.25 4.63
N THR A 47 23.41 43.54 5.52
CA THR A 47 24.06 42.86 6.63
C THR A 47 23.99 41.36 6.42
N LYS A 48 25.09 40.63 6.60
CA LYS A 48 25.17 39.18 6.50
C LYS A 48 25.92 38.60 7.73
N LEU A 49 25.37 37.50 8.29
CA LEU A 49 26.05 36.70 9.32
C LEU A 49 26.96 35.68 8.64
N ALA A 50 28.10 35.38 9.29
CA ALA A 50 28.97 34.28 8.85
C ALA A 50 28.18 32.98 8.77
N GLU A 51 28.37 32.26 7.69
CA GLU A 51 27.74 30.95 7.47
C GLU A 51 28.52 29.87 8.25
N ILE A 52 27.79 28.90 8.79
CA ILE A 52 28.33 27.68 9.37
C ILE A 52 27.91 26.54 8.45
N LYS A 53 28.82 25.66 8.08
CA LYS A 53 28.55 24.54 7.17
C LYS A 53 27.43 23.63 7.65
N ASP A 54 27.31 23.47 8.96
CA ASP A 54 26.35 22.54 9.59
C ASP A 54 24.94 23.14 9.82
N VAL A 55 24.75 24.42 9.54
CA VAL A 55 23.46 25.13 9.72
C VAL A 55 23.19 26.03 8.53
N LYS A 56 22.02 25.89 7.91
CA LYS A 56 21.61 26.81 6.86
C LYS A 56 21.52 28.24 7.39
N ALA A 57 21.70 29.20 6.51
CA ALA A 57 21.51 30.62 6.84
C ALA A 57 20.13 30.84 7.48
N ASN A 58 20.11 31.49 8.66
CA ASN A 58 18.93 31.77 9.48
C ASN A 58 18.24 30.55 10.14
N ASP A 59 18.78 29.33 10.02
CA ASP A 59 18.30 28.17 10.78
C ASP A 59 18.93 28.12 12.17
N GLN A 60 18.21 27.52 13.13
CA GLN A 60 18.66 27.21 14.49
C GLN A 60 18.79 25.71 14.74
N ILE A 61 18.60 24.88 13.72
CA ILE A 61 18.67 23.42 13.81
C ILE A 61 19.81 22.93 12.91
N SER A 62 20.70 22.12 13.48
CA SER A 62 21.79 21.55 12.70
C SER A 62 21.31 20.60 11.61
N GLN A 63 22.08 20.49 10.53
CA GLN A 63 21.78 19.53 9.45
C GLN A 63 21.80 18.08 9.97
N ALA A 64 22.66 17.80 10.95
CA ALA A 64 22.75 16.49 11.59
C ALA A 64 21.40 16.08 12.27
N VAL A 65 20.77 16.99 13.03
CA VAL A 65 19.44 16.77 13.61
C VAL A 65 18.40 16.53 12.51
N LYS A 66 18.43 17.35 11.45
CA LYS A 66 17.51 17.21 10.33
C LYS A 66 17.63 15.85 9.67
N TYR A 67 18.82 15.40 9.31
CA TYR A 67 19.03 14.12 8.64
C TYR A 67 18.66 12.92 9.53
N GLN A 68 18.98 12.98 10.82
CA GLN A 68 18.59 11.91 11.75
C GLN A 68 17.06 11.88 11.97
N ALA A 69 16.40 13.02 12.12
CA ALA A 69 14.94 13.06 12.21
C ALA A 69 14.26 12.48 10.97
N ILE A 70 14.81 12.78 9.79
CA ILE A 70 14.35 12.22 8.52
C ILE A 70 14.58 10.70 8.45
N SER A 71 15.76 10.22 8.87
CA SER A 71 16.05 8.77 8.85
C SER A 71 15.10 7.97 9.75
N LYS A 72 14.61 8.56 10.85
CA LYS A 72 13.60 7.93 11.71
C LYS A 72 12.21 7.84 11.08
N LEU A 73 11.90 8.64 10.06
CA LEU A 73 10.62 8.55 9.35
C LEU A 73 10.43 7.21 8.63
N ASP A 74 11.49 6.44 8.40
CA ASP A 74 11.41 5.11 7.78
C ASP A 74 11.14 3.96 8.77
N GLN A 75 11.05 4.24 10.08
CA GLN A 75 11.02 3.25 11.17
C GLN A 75 9.63 2.99 11.76
N ASN A 76 8.55 3.41 11.10
CA ASN A 76 7.17 3.28 11.63
C ASN A 76 6.98 3.88 13.03
N ILE A 77 7.60 5.05 13.28
CA ILE A 77 7.49 5.84 14.51
C ILE A 77 6.62 7.06 14.21
N SER A 78 5.84 7.53 15.19
CA SER A 78 5.02 8.72 14.97
C SER A 78 5.87 9.99 14.84
N GLN A 79 5.38 10.99 14.10
CA GLN A 79 6.06 12.28 13.99
C GLN A 79 6.20 12.99 15.35
N LYS A 80 5.26 12.74 16.26
CA LYS A 80 5.30 13.29 17.63
C LYS A 80 6.45 12.70 18.42
N ASP A 81 6.67 11.39 18.31
CA ASP A 81 7.76 10.70 19.02
C ASP A 81 9.13 11.10 18.43
N ILE A 82 9.23 11.17 17.08
CA ILE A 82 10.44 11.69 16.43
C ILE A 82 10.72 13.13 16.90
N ALA A 83 9.70 13.97 16.98
CA ALA A 83 9.85 15.34 17.45
C ALA A 83 10.35 15.42 18.89
N ALA A 84 9.81 14.57 19.76
CA ALA A 84 10.23 14.48 21.17
C ALA A 84 11.69 14.03 21.29
N ASP A 85 12.13 13.02 20.50
CA ASP A 85 13.50 12.52 20.50
C ASP A 85 14.55 13.60 20.18
N PHE A 86 14.18 14.58 19.35
CA PHE A 86 15.11 15.64 18.88
C PHE A 86 14.83 17.02 19.51
N GLY A 87 13.87 17.15 20.42
CA GLY A 87 13.51 18.45 21.01
C GLY A 87 12.95 19.48 19.99
N ILE A 88 12.28 19.00 18.94
CA ILE A 88 11.68 19.84 17.89
C ILE A 88 10.15 19.66 17.83
N SER A 89 9.47 20.47 17.05
CA SER A 89 8.02 20.31 16.85
C SER A 89 7.72 19.25 15.77
N GLY A 90 6.56 18.56 15.89
CA GLY A 90 6.08 17.64 14.84
C GLY A 90 5.91 18.35 13.47
N MET A 91 5.59 19.64 13.47
CA MET A 91 5.54 20.46 12.26
C MET A 91 6.93 20.69 11.64
N THR A 92 7.98 20.74 12.46
CA THR A 92 9.36 20.83 11.98
C THR A 92 9.76 19.51 11.28
N VAL A 93 9.43 18.37 11.88
CA VAL A 93 9.65 17.05 11.25
C VAL A 93 8.92 16.96 9.92
N MET A 94 7.67 17.45 9.85
CA MET A 94 6.90 17.50 8.61
C MET A 94 7.56 18.39 7.55
N ARG A 95 8.05 19.58 7.93
CA ARG A 95 8.75 20.48 7.00
C ARG A 95 10.01 19.82 6.44
N PHE A 96 10.78 19.12 7.26
CA PHE A 96 11.95 18.35 6.80
C PHE A 96 11.56 17.29 5.78
N ALA A 97 10.46 16.54 6.04
CA ALA A 97 9.94 15.59 5.07
C ALA A 97 9.49 16.27 3.77
N GLN A 98 8.81 17.42 3.84
CA GLN A 98 8.33 18.17 2.67
C GLN A 98 9.47 18.69 1.80
N GLU A 99 10.61 19.12 2.37
CA GLU A 99 11.78 19.51 1.57
C GLU A 99 12.28 18.37 0.67
N LEU A 100 12.03 17.11 1.06
CA LEU A 100 12.40 15.94 0.28
C LEU A 100 11.41 15.60 -0.82
N SER A 101 10.24 16.22 -0.83
CA SER A 101 9.20 15.94 -1.83
C SER A 101 9.68 16.17 -3.27
N THR A 102 10.67 17.05 -3.46
CA THR A 102 11.29 17.30 -4.77
C THR A 102 12.01 16.08 -5.32
N TYR A 103 12.58 15.23 -4.44
CA TYR A 103 13.29 13.99 -4.80
C TYR A 103 12.34 12.79 -4.91
N LEU A 104 11.12 12.91 -4.39
CA LEU A 104 10.11 11.85 -4.35
C LEU A 104 9.03 12.04 -5.43
N ARG A 105 9.41 12.54 -6.60
CA ARG A 105 8.52 12.73 -7.75
C ARG A 105 8.59 11.53 -8.70
N PRO A 106 7.46 11.12 -9.29
CA PRO A 106 7.46 10.11 -10.34
C PRO A 106 8.30 10.55 -11.54
N ASN A 107 9.01 9.62 -12.16
CA ASN A 107 9.61 9.84 -13.46
C ASN A 107 8.58 9.56 -14.55
N HIS A 108 8.05 10.57 -15.17
CA HIS A 108 7.00 10.45 -16.18
C HIS A 108 7.50 9.88 -17.53
N HIS A 109 8.81 9.72 -17.71
CA HIS A 109 9.40 9.07 -18.89
C HIS A 109 9.53 7.55 -18.75
N PHE A 110 9.14 6.98 -17.61
CA PHE A 110 9.32 5.55 -17.34
C PHE A 110 8.10 4.95 -16.64
N LEU A 111 7.65 3.80 -17.16
CA LEU A 111 6.73 2.88 -16.49
C LEU A 111 7.28 1.45 -16.59
N PRO A 112 7.13 0.63 -15.53
CA PRO A 112 7.46 -0.79 -15.59
C PRO A 112 6.60 -1.52 -16.64
N GLN A 113 7.13 -2.58 -17.24
CA GLN A 113 6.37 -3.40 -18.18
C GLN A 113 5.21 -4.16 -17.52
N ASN A 114 5.33 -4.49 -16.23
CA ASN A 114 4.36 -5.28 -15.50
C ASN A 114 3.88 -4.50 -14.27
N ILE A 115 2.71 -3.88 -14.40
CA ILE A 115 2.14 -3.03 -13.38
C ILE A 115 1.03 -3.79 -12.63
N ALA A 116 0.94 -3.58 -11.33
CA ALA A 116 -0.22 -3.93 -10.53
C ALA A 116 -0.75 -2.69 -9.82
N PHE A 117 -2.06 -2.55 -9.72
CA PHE A 117 -2.67 -1.57 -8.84
C PHE A 117 -3.86 -2.14 -8.09
N ASP A 118 -4.00 -1.68 -6.86
CA ASP A 118 -5.00 -2.15 -5.92
C ASP A 118 -5.50 -1.01 -5.05
N ASP A 119 -6.73 -1.14 -4.61
CA ASP A 119 -7.42 -0.16 -3.77
C ASP A 119 -7.05 -0.36 -2.31
N PHE A 120 -6.84 0.73 -1.59
CA PHE A 120 -6.78 0.68 -0.13
C PHE A 120 -7.53 1.85 0.52
N LYS A 121 -8.03 1.62 1.74
CA LYS A 121 -8.74 2.65 2.50
C LYS A 121 -7.75 3.68 3.04
N ALA A 122 -7.69 4.83 2.39
CA ALA A 122 -6.77 5.91 2.77
C ALA A 122 -7.34 6.87 3.81
N GLY A 123 -8.64 7.16 3.76
CA GLY A 123 -9.32 8.14 4.60
C GLY A 123 -10.13 9.11 3.74
N ASN A 124 -10.42 10.30 4.26
CA ASN A 124 -11.28 11.29 3.59
C ASN A 124 -10.54 12.16 2.55
N PHE A 125 -9.55 11.59 1.84
CA PHE A 125 -8.78 12.32 0.82
C PHE A 125 -9.46 12.37 -0.55
N SER A 126 -10.40 11.48 -0.78
CA SER A 126 -11.25 11.42 -1.96
C SER A 126 -12.68 11.07 -1.58
N SER A 127 -13.64 11.35 -2.44
CA SER A 127 -15.07 11.05 -2.21
C SER A 127 -15.33 9.56 -1.97
N SER A 128 -14.49 8.66 -2.51
CA SER A 128 -14.60 7.23 -2.28
C SER A 128 -13.95 6.75 -0.98
N GLY A 129 -13.14 7.58 -0.31
CA GLY A 129 -12.30 7.19 0.82
C GLY A 129 -11.17 6.21 0.46
N MET A 130 -11.03 5.88 -0.85
CA MET A 130 -10.08 4.90 -1.37
C MET A 130 -8.99 5.58 -2.20
N SER A 131 -7.75 5.15 -1.99
CA SER A 131 -6.57 5.49 -2.79
C SER A 131 -6.04 4.24 -3.47
N ILE A 132 -5.18 4.42 -4.45
CA ILE A 132 -4.57 3.35 -5.24
C ILE A 132 -3.07 3.28 -4.93
N ILE A 133 -2.56 2.09 -4.74
CA ILE A 133 -1.13 1.82 -4.84
C ILE A 133 -0.83 1.31 -6.25
N VAL A 134 0.19 1.85 -6.88
CA VAL A 134 0.73 1.39 -8.16
C VAL A 134 2.09 0.76 -7.91
N MET A 135 2.29 -0.46 -8.40
CA MET A 135 3.48 -1.26 -8.13
C MET A 135 3.99 -1.93 -9.41
N ASP A 136 5.29 -2.05 -9.55
CA ASP A 136 5.92 -3.00 -10.46
C ASP A 136 5.83 -4.39 -9.84
N ILE A 137 5.04 -5.27 -10.44
CA ILE A 137 4.79 -6.60 -9.88
C ILE A 137 6.00 -7.54 -10.05
N ALA A 138 6.83 -7.31 -11.05
CA ALA A 138 8.02 -8.12 -11.31
C ALA A 138 9.10 -7.86 -10.26
N THR A 139 9.39 -6.61 -9.96
CA THR A 139 10.41 -6.21 -8.97
C THR A 139 9.86 -5.99 -7.57
N ARG A 140 8.52 -5.98 -7.41
CA ARG A 140 7.80 -5.67 -6.16
C ARG A 140 8.08 -4.26 -5.63
N ARG A 141 8.44 -3.33 -6.52
CA ARG A 141 8.71 -1.93 -6.15
C ARG A 141 7.46 -1.09 -6.32
N THR A 142 7.18 -0.28 -5.33
CA THR A 142 6.10 0.71 -5.41
C THR A 142 6.49 1.80 -6.40
N LEU A 143 5.62 2.06 -7.37
CA LEU A 143 5.78 3.17 -8.31
C LEU A 143 5.29 4.46 -7.66
N ASP A 144 4.05 4.46 -7.19
CA ASP A 144 3.45 5.62 -6.52
C ASP A 144 2.19 5.25 -5.73
N ILE A 145 1.71 6.23 -4.95
CA ILE A 145 0.43 6.21 -4.26
C ILE A 145 -0.47 7.28 -4.89
N VAL A 146 -1.57 6.86 -5.49
CA VAL A 146 -2.51 7.73 -6.20
C VAL A 146 -3.71 8.06 -5.32
N ARG A 147 -4.10 9.34 -5.27
CA ARG A 147 -5.05 9.87 -4.31
C ARG A 147 -6.45 9.27 -4.40
N SER A 148 -6.91 8.92 -5.59
CA SER A 148 -8.28 8.47 -5.82
C SER A 148 -8.33 7.30 -6.80
N ARG A 149 -9.30 6.38 -6.57
CA ARG A 149 -9.59 5.27 -7.48
C ARG A 149 -10.52 5.62 -8.63
N HIS A 150 -11.06 6.85 -8.69
CA HIS A 150 -11.95 7.25 -9.76
C HIS A 150 -11.23 7.29 -11.11
N ASN A 151 -11.87 6.74 -12.14
CA ASN A 151 -11.29 6.63 -13.48
C ASN A 151 -10.81 7.97 -14.05
N THR A 152 -11.56 9.05 -13.81
CA THR A 152 -11.16 10.40 -14.26
C THR A 152 -9.85 10.83 -13.63
N TYR A 153 -9.66 10.56 -12.34
CA TYR A 153 -8.43 10.89 -11.63
C TYR A 153 -7.25 10.00 -12.07
N LEU A 154 -7.48 8.69 -12.19
CA LEU A 154 -6.46 7.75 -12.67
C LEU A 154 -6.05 8.05 -14.11
N ARG A 155 -7.01 8.42 -14.97
CA ARG A 155 -6.74 8.88 -16.33
C ARG A 155 -5.80 10.07 -16.32
N SER A 156 -6.13 11.12 -15.58
CA SER A 156 -5.30 12.33 -15.48
C SER A 156 -3.93 12.04 -14.92
N TYR A 157 -3.82 11.10 -13.97
CA TYR A 157 -2.55 10.68 -13.40
C TYR A 157 -1.66 9.97 -14.44
N PHE A 158 -2.18 8.94 -15.12
CA PHE A 158 -1.37 8.17 -16.07
C PHE A 158 -1.10 8.91 -17.38
N LEU A 159 -1.94 9.88 -17.77
CA LEU A 159 -1.68 10.73 -18.94
C LEU A 159 -0.51 11.71 -18.74
N GLN A 160 -0.01 11.89 -17.51
CA GLN A 160 1.23 12.62 -17.27
C GLN A 160 2.47 11.85 -17.74
N TYR A 161 2.37 10.53 -17.88
CA TYR A 161 3.45 9.71 -18.40
C TYR A 161 3.51 9.76 -19.93
N ASP A 162 4.71 9.75 -20.48
CA ASP A 162 4.93 9.75 -21.92
C ASP A 162 4.16 8.61 -22.60
N ARG A 163 3.74 8.86 -23.84
CA ARG A 163 3.04 7.87 -24.65
C ARG A 163 3.88 6.59 -24.81
N GLN A 164 5.18 6.73 -25.05
CA GLN A 164 6.09 5.59 -25.20
C GLN A 164 6.16 4.75 -23.91
N ALA A 165 6.28 5.40 -22.74
CA ALA A 165 6.27 4.72 -21.44
C ALA A 165 4.96 3.95 -21.21
N ARG A 166 3.80 4.55 -21.52
CA ARG A 166 2.50 3.88 -21.39
C ARG A 166 2.34 2.70 -22.36
N TRP A 167 2.85 2.81 -23.57
CA TRP A 167 2.76 1.75 -24.58
C TRP A 167 3.77 0.62 -24.34
N ALA A 168 4.81 0.84 -23.56
CA ALA A 168 5.75 -0.20 -23.14
C ALA A 168 5.18 -1.14 -22.05
N VAL A 169 4.04 -0.78 -21.43
CA VAL A 169 3.38 -1.63 -20.44
C VAL A 169 2.77 -2.86 -21.12
N GLN A 170 3.20 -4.04 -20.68
CA GLN A 170 2.79 -5.33 -21.24
C GLN A 170 1.67 -6.00 -20.46
N THR A 171 1.67 -5.83 -19.13
CA THR A 171 0.65 -6.43 -18.27
C THR A 171 0.17 -5.47 -17.18
N VAL A 172 -1.14 -5.51 -16.88
CA VAL A 172 -1.73 -4.78 -15.77
C VAL A 172 -2.54 -5.74 -14.91
N THR A 173 -2.08 -5.99 -13.69
CA THR A 173 -2.77 -6.84 -12.72
C THR A 173 -3.70 -6.00 -11.86
N VAL A 174 -4.98 -6.35 -11.83
CA VAL A 174 -6.04 -5.61 -11.11
C VAL A 174 -7.10 -6.54 -10.54
N ASP A 175 -7.91 -5.99 -9.65
CA ASP A 175 -9.14 -6.62 -9.17
C ASP A 175 -10.19 -6.80 -10.26
N LEU A 176 -11.22 -7.62 -9.97
CA LEU A 176 -12.39 -7.82 -10.82
C LEU A 176 -13.33 -6.60 -10.84
N TYR A 177 -12.77 -5.38 -10.83
CA TYR A 177 -13.54 -4.15 -10.89
C TYR A 177 -13.69 -3.68 -12.34
N SER A 178 -14.89 -3.86 -12.90
CA SER A 178 -15.16 -3.60 -14.32
C SER A 178 -14.76 -2.22 -14.84
N PRO A 179 -14.88 -1.09 -14.09
CA PRO A 179 -14.47 0.22 -14.59
C PRO A 179 -12.99 0.34 -14.93
N TYR A 180 -12.10 -0.48 -14.34
CA TYR A 180 -10.67 -0.41 -14.67
C TYR A 180 -10.35 -0.92 -16.08
N ARG A 181 -11.17 -1.81 -16.65
CA ARG A 181 -10.92 -2.41 -17.98
C ARG A 181 -10.85 -1.35 -19.09
N SER A 182 -11.88 -0.51 -19.19
CA SER A 182 -11.92 0.54 -20.21
C SER A 182 -10.79 1.54 -20.03
N LEU A 183 -10.48 1.91 -18.79
CA LEU A 183 -9.35 2.78 -18.47
C LEU A 183 -8.02 2.17 -18.89
N ILE A 184 -7.77 0.88 -18.57
CA ILE A 184 -6.52 0.20 -18.91
C ILE A 184 -6.35 0.11 -20.42
N HIS A 185 -7.38 -0.27 -21.17
CA HIS A 185 -7.31 -0.32 -22.64
C HIS A 185 -7.04 1.05 -23.27
N GLU A 186 -7.57 2.13 -22.68
CA GLU A 186 -7.32 3.48 -23.14
C GLU A 186 -5.89 3.95 -22.85
N ILE A 187 -5.39 3.70 -21.64
CA ILE A 187 -4.11 4.23 -21.18
C ILE A 187 -2.93 3.34 -21.62
N PHE A 188 -3.12 2.01 -21.60
CA PHE A 188 -2.12 0.98 -21.87
C PHE A 188 -2.61 0.03 -22.99
N PRO A 189 -2.68 0.49 -24.24
CA PRO A 189 -3.34 -0.24 -25.32
C PRO A 189 -2.68 -1.59 -25.66
N GLN A 190 -1.40 -1.78 -25.32
CA GLN A 190 -0.66 -3.02 -25.53
C GLN A 190 -0.74 -3.99 -24.34
N ALA A 191 -1.32 -3.55 -23.22
CA ALA A 191 -1.28 -4.32 -21.98
C ALA A 191 -2.34 -5.42 -21.92
N LEU A 192 -1.93 -6.62 -21.54
CA LEU A 192 -2.84 -7.68 -21.12
C LEU A 192 -3.35 -7.41 -19.70
N ILE A 193 -4.66 -7.42 -19.53
CA ILE A 193 -5.28 -7.31 -18.20
C ILE A 193 -5.23 -8.69 -17.55
N ILE A 194 -4.72 -8.72 -16.32
CA ILE A 194 -4.61 -9.93 -15.49
C ILE A 194 -5.52 -9.76 -14.28
N ALA A 195 -6.49 -10.67 -14.11
CA ALA A 195 -7.31 -10.67 -12.92
C ALA A 195 -6.54 -11.25 -11.71
N ASP A 196 -6.66 -10.60 -10.55
CA ASP A 196 -6.10 -11.17 -9.33
C ASP A 196 -6.85 -12.44 -8.91
N ARG A 197 -6.12 -13.57 -8.87
CA ARG A 197 -6.65 -14.89 -8.53
C ARG A 197 -7.24 -14.94 -7.11
N PHE A 198 -6.68 -14.20 -6.17
CA PHE A 198 -7.23 -14.13 -4.82
C PHE A 198 -8.65 -13.55 -4.83
N HIS A 199 -8.88 -12.48 -5.58
CA HIS A 199 -10.21 -11.88 -5.71
C HIS A 199 -11.19 -12.80 -6.46
N VAL A 200 -10.72 -13.56 -7.43
CA VAL A 200 -11.53 -14.59 -8.12
C VAL A 200 -12.06 -15.63 -7.12
N VAL A 201 -11.17 -16.23 -6.33
CA VAL A 201 -11.53 -17.24 -5.32
C VAL A 201 -12.41 -16.63 -4.22
N THR A 202 -12.09 -15.42 -3.77
CA THR A 202 -12.83 -14.70 -2.72
C THR A 202 -14.28 -14.42 -3.12
N GLN A 203 -14.57 -14.21 -4.40
CA GLN A 203 -15.95 -14.05 -4.88
C GLN A 203 -16.80 -15.32 -4.60
N ALA A 204 -16.28 -16.50 -4.97
CA ALA A 204 -16.98 -17.75 -4.74
C ALA A 204 -17.04 -18.14 -3.25
N TYR A 205 -15.97 -17.87 -2.50
CA TYR A 205 -15.96 -18.01 -1.05
C TYR A 205 -17.08 -17.21 -0.39
N ARG A 206 -17.23 -15.93 -0.76
CA ARG A 206 -18.31 -15.07 -0.23
C ARG A 206 -19.68 -15.61 -0.61
N ALA A 207 -19.86 -16.10 -1.84
CA ALA A 207 -21.12 -16.68 -2.29
C ALA A 207 -21.47 -17.95 -1.50
N LEU A 208 -20.51 -18.88 -1.31
CA LEU A 208 -20.70 -20.06 -0.48
C LEU A 208 -21.09 -19.68 0.96
N ASN A 209 -20.40 -18.72 1.54
CA ASN A 209 -20.70 -18.25 2.90
C ASN A 209 -22.07 -17.59 3.02
N LEU A 210 -22.54 -16.88 1.97
CA LEU A 210 -23.90 -16.35 1.92
C LEU A 210 -24.94 -17.48 1.89
N VAL A 211 -24.75 -18.50 1.04
CA VAL A 211 -25.66 -19.67 0.99
C VAL A 211 -25.67 -20.40 2.33
N ARG A 212 -24.49 -20.59 2.95
CA ARG A 212 -24.39 -21.17 4.30
C ARG A 212 -25.19 -20.39 5.33
N THR A 213 -25.09 -19.05 5.33
CA THR A 213 -25.85 -18.22 6.28
C THR A 213 -27.34 -18.19 5.99
N GLN A 214 -27.75 -18.31 4.74
CA GLN A 214 -29.16 -18.47 4.36
C GLN A 214 -29.70 -19.83 4.86
N THR A 215 -28.98 -20.92 4.61
CA THR A 215 -29.35 -22.25 5.12
C THR A 215 -29.41 -22.26 6.65
N MET A 216 -28.48 -21.60 7.33
CA MET A 216 -28.47 -21.47 8.79
C MET A 216 -29.72 -20.73 9.31
N LYS A 217 -30.17 -19.67 8.63
CA LYS A 217 -31.40 -18.95 8.98
C LYS A 217 -32.66 -19.80 8.75
N GLN A 218 -32.72 -20.53 7.63
CA GLN A 218 -33.83 -21.44 7.32
C GLN A 218 -33.95 -22.60 8.33
N ALA A 219 -32.83 -23.08 8.86
CA ALA A 219 -32.82 -24.12 9.88
C ALA A 219 -33.40 -23.67 11.24
N GLY A 220 -33.65 -22.38 11.42
CA GLY A 220 -34.18 -21.78 12.65
C GLY A 220 -33.10 -21.47 13.69
N GLN A 221 -33.27 -20.34 14.37
CA GLN A 221 -32.35 -19.88 15.39
C GLN A 221 -32.29 -20.87 16.56
N GLY A 222 -31.08 -21.22 16.99
CA GLY A 222 -30.88 -22.17 18.12
C GLY A 222 -31.02 -23.66 17.75
N SER A 223 -31.40 -24.02 16.53
CA SER A 223 -31.46 -25.42 16.09
C SER A 223 -30.07 -26.07 16.06
N HIS A 224 -30.02 -27.41 16.12
CA HIS A 224 -28.77 -28.16 15.96
C HIS A 224 -28.06 -27.86 14.65
N ASN A 225 -28.83 -27.82 13.56
CA ASN A 225 -28.31 -27.52 12.22
C ASN A 225 -27.72 -26.12 12.13
N ALA A 226 -28.42 -25.11 12.68
CA ALA A 226 -27.92 -23.72 12.71
C ALA A 226 -26.62 -23.60 13.52
N ARG A 227 -26.54 -24.29 14.69
CA ARG A 227 -25.33 -24.31 15.50
C ARG A 227 -24.17 -25.02 14.79
N ALA A 228 -24.42 -26.12 14.11
CA ALA A 228 -23.41 -26.84 13.33
C ALA A 228 -22.86 -25.98 12.17
N LEU A 229 -23.75 -25.37 11.37
CA LEU A 229 -23.38 -24.46 10.28
C LEU A 229 -22.61 -23.22 10.76
N LYS A 230 -22.92 -22.72 11.97
CA LYS A 230 -22.20 -21.62 12.60
C LYS A 230 -20.81 -22.06 13.10
N HIS A 231 -20.68 -23.24 13.66
CA HIS A 231 -19.45 -23.72 14.30
C HIS A 231 -18.42 -24.17 13.27
N TYR A 232 -18.82 -24.97 12.28
CA TYR A 232 -17.94 -25.62 11.31
C TYR A 232 -17.78 -24.85 9.99
N TRP A 233 -18.01 -23.55 9.96
CA TRP A 233 -17.90 -22.76 8.73
C TRP A 233 -16.50 -22.79 8.11
N LYS A 234 -15.45 -22.90 8.94
CA LYS A 234 -14.05 -22.96 8.46
C LYS A 234 -13.79 -24.26 7.69
N SER A 235 -14.27 -25.40 8.19
CA SER A 235 -14.14 -26.69 7.50
C SER A 235 -14.93 -26.68 6.17
N LEU A 236 -16.13 -26.10 6.17
CA LEU A 236 -16.94 -25.97 4.96
C LEU A 236 -16.28 -25.10 3.89
N THR A 237 -15.53 -24.09 4.26
CA THR A 237 -14.86 -23.18 3.32
C THR A 237 -13.41 -23.53 3.02
N LYS A 238 -12.90 -24.58 3.61
CA LYS A 238 -11.56 -25.12 3.38
C LYS A 238 -11.51 -25.85 2.04
N ASP A 239 -10.34 -25.89 1.43
CA ASP A 239 -10.08 -26.71 0.26
C ASP A 239 -10.33 -28.19 0.60
N SER A 240 -11.16 -28.87 -0.19
CA SER A 240 -11.55 -30.27 0.06
C SER A 240 -10.37 -31.23 0.12
N THR A 241 -9.30 -30.95 -0.62
CA THR A 241 -8.07 -31.77 -0.60
C THR A 241 -7.29 -31.66 0.71
N LYS A 242 -7.59 -30.66 1.52
CA LYS A 242 -6.93 -30.35 2.81
C LYS A 242 -7.79 -30.72 4.03
N LEU A 243 -8.96 -31.32 3.80
CA LEU A 243 -9.81 -31.80 4.90
C LEU A 243 -9.15 -33.00 5.59
N ASP A 244 -9.19 -33.00 6.93
CA ASP A 244 -8.72 -34.14 7.71
C ASP A 244 -9.76 -35.28 7.64
N PHE A 245 -9.33 -36.45 7.16
CA PHE A 245 -10.12 -37.66 7.08
C PHE A 245 -9.62 -38.77 8.04
N LYS A 246 -8.57 -38.49 8.83
CA LYS A 246 -7.92 -39.50 9.72
C LYS A 246 -8.23 -39.27 11.19
N THR A 247 -8.39 -37.99 11.60
CA THR A 247 -8.53 -37.65 13.02
C THR A 247 -10.00 -37.56 13.41
N TYR A 248 -10.48 -38.52 14.16
CA TYR A 248 -11.85 -38.55 14.67
C TYR A 248 -11.96 -37.90 16.04
N ARG A 249 -12.94 -37.00 16.21
CA ARG A 249 -13.21 -36.27 17.44
C ARG A 249 -14.70 -36.27 17.78
N LYS A 250 -15.04 -36.27 19.07
CA LYS A 250 -16.44 -36.09 19.51
C LYS A 250 -16.98 -34.71 19.07
N SER A 251 -18.04 -34.73 18.30
CA SER A 251 -18.68 -33.52 17.81
C SER A 251 -20.00 -33.26 18.56
N ARG A 252 -20.02 -32.27 19.46
CA ARG A 252 -21.21 -31.86 20.24
C ARG A 252 -22.40 -31.48 19.37
N ASN A 253 -22.14 -30.87 18.22
CA ASN A 253 -23.18 -30.45 17.30
C ASN A 253 -23.77 -31.59 16.45
N PHE A 254 -23.22 -32.77 16.56
CA PHE A 254 -23.69 -33.99 15.92
C PHE A 254 -23.87 -35.13 16.98
N ARG A 255 -24.59 -34.84 18.08
CA ARG A 255 -24.94 -35.77 19.13
C ARG A 255 -23.75 -36.57 19.69
N ASN A 256 -22.61 -35.90 19.86
CA ASN A 256 -21.34 -36.49 20.33
C ASN A 256 -20.79 -37.63 19.46
N MET A 257 -21.18 -37.73 18.21
CA MET A 257 -20.62 -38.71 17.27
C MET A 257 -19.12 -38.47 17.08
N GLN A 258 -18.36 -39.54 16.88
CA GLN A 258 -16.97 -39.51 16.45
C GLN A 258 -16.95 -39.21 14.95
N LEU A 259 -16.44 -38.04 14.56
CA LEU A 259 -16.43 -37.57 13.17
C LEU A 259 -15.07 -36.98 12.84
N CYS A 260 -14.59 -37.25 11.63
CA CYS A 260 -13.48 -36.52 11.05
C CYS A 260 -13.99 -35.22 10.36
N GLU A 261 -13.09 -34.35 9.90
CA GLU A 261 -13.47 -33.08 9.29
C GLU A 261 -14.28 -33.28 7.99
N GLN A 262 -13.92 -34.31 7.21
CA GLN A 262 -14.64 -34.68 6.00
C GLN A 262 -16.09 -35.11 6.28
N ASP A 263 -16.30 -35.95 7.31
CA ASP A 263 -17.65 -36.40 7.72
C ASP A 263 -18.53 -35.24 8.16
N ILE A 264 -17.91 -34.26 8.87
CA ILE A 264 -18.61 -33.04 9.30
C ILE A 264 -19.08 -32.24 8.10
N VAL A 265 -18.19 -32.01 7.12
CA VAL A 265 -18.55 -31.26 5.89
C VAL A 265 -19.67 -31.98 5.14
N GLU A 266 -19.58 -33.29 4.96
CA GLU A 266 -20.61 -34.05 4.26
C GLU A 266 -21.99 -33.98 4.96
N ARG A 267 -22.00 -34.04 6.31
CA ARG A 267 -23.23 -33.83 7.09
C ARG A 267 -23.82 -32.43 6.94
N LEU A 268 -22.97 -31.39 6.87
CA LEU A 268 -23.43 -30.02 6.61
C LEU A 268 -24.02 -29.88 5.21
N LEU A 269 -23.42 -30.50 4.21
CA LEU A 269 -23.90 -30.46 2.82
C LEU A 269 -25.22 -31.19 2.63
N ASN A 270 -25.48 -32.24 3.44
CA ASN A 270 -26.76 -32.96 3.45
C ASN A 270 -27.93 -32.14 4.02
N MET A 271 -27.67 -31.00 4.68
CA MET A 271 -28.71 -30.13 5.21
C MET A 271 -29.43 -29.30 4.13
N SER A 272 -28.80 -29.09 2.96
CA SER A 272 -29.36 -28.26 1.90
C SER A 272 -28.72 -28.58 0.54
N SER A 273 -29.55 -28.88 -0.45
CA SER A 273 -29.10 -29.05 -1.84
C SER A 273 -28.44 -27.79 -2.38
N ALA A 274 -28.97 -26.61 -2.04
CA ALA A 274 -28.40 -25.32 -2.41
C ALA A 274 -27.00 -25.12 -1.83
N LEU A 275 -26.77 -25.56 -0.56
CA LEU A 275 -25.46 -25.49 0.07
C LEU A 275 -24.46 -26.45 -0.61
N ARG A 276 -24.89 -27.67 -0.94
CA ARG A 276 -24.08 -28.65 -1.68
C ARG A 276 -23.69 -28.11 -3.06
N GLN A 277 -24.62 -27.53 -3.82
CA GLN A 277 -24.33 -26.94 -5.12
C GLN A 277 -23.32 -25.78 -5.01
N ALA A 278 -23.48 -24.90 -4.02
CA ALA A 278 -22.56 -23.81 -3.78
C ALA A 278 -21.15 -24.31 -3.39
N TYR A 279 -21.07 -25.36 -2.58
CA TYR A 279 -19.82 -26.00 -2.19
C TYR A 279 -19.09 -26.60 -3.40
N VAL A 280 -19.79 -27.42 -4.21
CA VAL A 280 -19.20 -28.01 -5.42
C VAL A 280 -18.69 -26.93 -6.36
N TYR A 281 -19.47 -25.88 -6.61
CA TYR A 281 -19.04 -24.76 -7.43
C TYR A 281 -17.74 -24.12 -6.89
N TYR A 282 -17.67 -23.85 -5.59
CA TYR A 282 -16.50 -23.25 -4.96
C TYR A 282 -15.27 -24.18 -5.05
N GLN A 283 -15.42 -25.48 -4.78
CA GLN A 283 -14.30 -26.44 -4.86
C GLN A 283 -13.81 -26.61 -6.30
N THR A 284 -14.71 -26.65 -7.29
CA THR A 284 -14.35 -26.71 -8.72
C THR A 284 -13.59 -25.44 -9.15
N LEU A 285 -14.01 -24.27 -8.67
CA LEU A 285 -13.27 -23.02 -8.94
C LEU A 285 -11.90 -23.03 -8.30
N LEU A 286 -11.77 -23.50 -7.05
CA LEU A 286 -10.48 -23.67 -6.38
C LEU A 286 -9.55 -24.56 -7.20
N GLN A 287 -10.06 -25.70 -7.66
CA GLN A 287 -9.32 -26.64 -8.50
C GLN A 287 -8.87 -25.98 -9.80
N ALA A 288 -9.77 -25.28 -10.52
CA ALA A 288 -9.45 -24.60 -11.77
C ALA A 288 -8.34 -23.54 -11.59
N VAL A 289 -8.38 -22.80 -10.47
CA VAL A 289 -7.37 -21.77 -10.15
C VAL A 289 -6.04 -22.40 -9.73
N HIS A 290 -6.04 -23.46 -8.91
CA HIS A 290 -4.82 -24.13 -8.46
C HIS A 290 -4.10 -24.83 -9.60
N GLN A 291 -4.84 -25.53 -10.47
CA GLN A 291 -4.31 -26.24 -11.63
C GLN A 291 -4.06 -25.32 -12.82
N ARG A 292 -4.50 -24.05 -12.74
CA ARG A 292 -4.46 -23.09 -13.84
C ARG A 292 -5.13 -23.65 -15.11
N ASP A 293 -6.26 -24.33 -14.92
CA ASP A 293 -6.99 -24.97 -16.01
C ASP A 293 -8.07 -24.04 -16.59
N PRO A 294 -7.84 -23.45 -17.80
CA PRO A 294 -8.81 -22.57 -18.43
C PRO A 294 -10.05 -23.31 -18.94
N ARG A 295 -9.93 -24.62 -19.25
CA ARG A 295 -11.08 -25.41 -19.74
C ARG A 295 -12.05 -25.70 -18.61
N LEU A 296 -11.52 -26.09 -17.45
CA LEU A 296 -12.33 -26.29 -16.24
C LEU A 296 -13.04 -25.00 -15.82
N LEU A 297 -12.34 -23.86 -15.87
CA LEU A 297 -12.92 -22.54 -15.59
C LEU A 297 -14.05 -22.20 -16.59
N GLU A 298 -13.85 -22.43 -17.87
CA GLU A 298 -14.86 -22.19 -18.90
C GLU A 298 -16.08 -23.07 -18.69
N SER A 299 -15.91 -24.37 -18.44
CA SER A 299 -17.01 -25.28 -18.17
C SER A 299 -17.83 -24.86 -16.95
N LEU A 300 -17.14 -24.46 -15.86
CA LEU A 300 -17.77 -23.97 -14.64
C LEU A 300 -18.59 -22.69 -14.88
N THR A 301 -18.10 -21.78 -15.71
CA THR A 301 -18.76 -20.49 -15.96
C THR A 301 -19.83 -20.54 -17.06
N ARG A 302 -19.89 -21.62 -17.83
CA ARG A 302 -20.81 -21.76 -18.98
C ARG A 302 -22.28 -21.68 -18.60
N SER A 303 -22.69 -22.37 -17.52
CA SER A 303 -24.05 -22.35 -17.03
C SER A 303 -24.11 -22.38 -15.50
N ALA A 304 -25.02 -21.59 -14.96
CA ALA A 304 -25.37 -21.60 -13.53
C ALA A 304 -26.90 -21.83 -13.34
N ALA A 305 -27.54 -22.44 -14.31
CA ALA A 305 -28.98 -22.78 -14.22
C ALA A 305 -29.18 -23.69 -13.00
N GLY A 306 -30.26 -23.45 -12.23
CA GLY A 306 -30.58 -24.21 -11.02
C GLY A 306 -29.73 -23.91 -9.78
N MET A 307 -28.64 -23.13 -9.90
CA MET A 307 -27.79 -22.78 -8.76
C MET A 307 -28.38 -21.69 -7.86
N PRO A 308 -27.98 -21.61 -6.57
CA PRO A 308 -28.38 -20.53 -5.68
C PRO A 308 -28.01 -19.14 -6.22
N GLU A 309 -28.82 -18.14 -5.92
CA GLU A 309 -28.65 -16.77 -6.46
C GLU A 309 -27.25 -16.15 -6.16
N PRO A 310 -26.63 -16.33 -4.96
CA PRO A 310 -25.27 -15.85 -4.75
C PRO A 310 -24.25 -16.46 -5.72
N ILE A 311 -24.40 -17.73 -6.10
CA ILE A 311 -23.53 -18.40 -7.07
C ILE A 311 -23.82 -17.89 -8.49
N LYS A 312 -25.09 -17.71 -8.89
CA LYS A 312 -25.43 -17.11 -10.19
C LYS A 312 -24.80 -15.72 -10.37
N LYS A 313 -24.86 -14.89 -9.32
CA LYS A 313 -24.24 -13.57 -9.34
C LYS A 313 -22.72 -13.65 -9.49
N THR A 314 -22.06 -14.53 -8.74
CA THR A 314 -20.61 -14.79 -8.86
C THR A 314 -20.27 -15.28 -10.25
N ASN A 315 -20.98 -16.29 -10.76
CA ASN A 315 -20.77 -16.83 -12.10
C ASN A 315 -20.88 -15.76 -13.20
N ARG A 316 -21.87 -14.87 -13.10
CA ARG A 316 -22.03 -13.73 -14.02
C ARG A 316 -20.79 -12.81 -13.97
N THR A 317 -20.24 -12.54 -12.80
CA THR A 317 -19.02 -11.74 -12.64
C THR A 317 -17.82 -12.45 -13.25
N LEU A 318 -17.59 -13.74 -12.94
CA LEU A 318 -16.47 -14.51 -13.48
C LEU A 318 -16.54 -14.62 -15.01
N ARG A 319 -17.75 -14.85 -15.57
CA ARG A 319 -17.97 -14.90 -17.01
C ARG A 319 -17.62 -13.56 -17.69
N LYS A 320 -17.98 -12.44 -17.06
CA LYS A 320 -17.65 -11.10 -17.58
C LYS A 320 -16.14 -10.87 -17.63
N HIS A 321 -15.40 -11.46 -16.74
CA HIS A 321 -13.94 -11.32 -16.60
C HIS A 321 -13.17 -12.59 -16.98
N LEU A 322 -13.78 -13.46 -17.79
CA LEU A 322 -13.22 -14.77 -18.09
C LEU A 322 -11.84 -14.68 -18.75
N GLN A 323 -11.67 -13.75 -19.69
CA GLN A 323 -10.39 -13.58 -20.40
C GLN A 323 -9.30 -13.13 -19.46
N GLU A 324 -9.54 -12.17 -18.59
CA GLU A 324 -8.56 -11.66 -17.62
C GLU A 324 -8.18 -12.74 -16.59
N ILE A 325 -9.12 -13.61 -16.22
CA ILE A 325 -8.83 -14.75 -15.34
C ILE A 325 -7.96 -15.77 -16.07
N LYS A 326 -8.26 -16.08 -17.35
CA LYS A 326 -7.43 -16.97 -18.18
C LYS A 326 -6.02 -16.40 -18.37
N ASN A 327 -5.89 -15.10 -18.60
CA ASN A 327 -4.58 -14.43 -18.67
C ASN A 327 -3.78 -14.63 -17.37
N SER A 328 -4.45 -14.64 -16.21
CA SER A 328 -3.77 -14.86 -14.91
C SER A 328 -3.20 -16.29 -14.77
N PHE A 329 -3.68 -17.25 -15.53
CA PHE A 329 -3.15 -18.61 -15.53
C PHE A 329 -1.85 -18.75 -16.32
N GLN A 330 -1.61 -17.86 -17.28
CA GLN A 330 -0.42 -17.84 -18.12
C GLN A 330 0.78 -17.14 -17.44
N THR A 331 0.55 -16.45 -16.31
CA THR A 331 1.59 -15.69 -15.63
C THR A 331 1.79 -16.18 -14.19
N THR A 332 2.97 -15.86 -13.64
CA THR A 332 3.27 -16.08 -12.23
C THR A 332 2.82 -14.89 -11.35
N PHE A 333 2.42 -13.79 -11.96
CA PHE A 333 2.06 -12.56 -11.27
C PHE A 333 0.78 -12.74 -10.41
N SER A 334 0.79 -12.12 -9.23
CA SER A 334 -0.33 -12.07 -8.29
C SER A 334 -0.27 -10.77 -7.49
N ASN A 335 -1.39 -10.30 -6.97
CA ASN A 335 -1.44 -9.12 -6.11
C ASN A 335 -0.89 -9.34 -4.68
N GLY A 336 -0.35 -10.52 -4.36
CA GLY A 336 0.23 -10.79 -3.04
C GLY A 336 1.22 -9.73 -2.55
N PRO A 337 2.18 -9.25 -3.36
CA PRO A 337 3.08 -8.16 -2.96
C PRO A 337 2.36 -6.85 -2.69
N VAL A 338 1.32 -6.54 -3.46
CA VAL A 338 0.48 -5.33 -3.27
C VAL A 338 -0.32 -5.44 -1.97
N GLU A 339 -0.89 -6.60 -1.69
CA GLU A 339 -1.60 -6.87 -0.43
C GLU A 339 -0.67 -6.75 0.79
N GLY A 340 0.54 -7.30 0.70
CA GLY A 340 1.59 -7.13 1.72
C GLY A 340 1.90 -5.66 1.98
N THR A 341 2.02 -4.86 0.93
CA THR A 341 2.25 -3.42 1.02
C THR A 341 1.03 -2.69 1.59
N ASN A 342 -0.19 -3.07 1.21
CA ASN A 342 -1.42 -2.53 1.78
C ASN A 342 -1.52 -2.79 3.30
N ASN A 343 -1.06 -3.93 3.79
CA ASN A 343 -1.00 -4.22 5.22
C ASN A 343 0.03 -3.33 5.94
N LYS A 344 1.19 -3.06 5.32
CA LYS A 344 2.16 -2.10 5.84
C LYS A 344 1.59 -0.68 5.88
N ILE A 345 0.88 -0.24 4.83
CA ILE A 345 0.18 1.06 4.81
C ILE A 345 -0.82 1.18 5.96
N LYS A 346 -1.58 0.12 6.27
CA LYS A 346 -2.49 0.11 7.43
C LYS A 346 -1.75 0.29 8.75
N ALA A 347 -0.58 -0.34 8.93
CA ALA A 347 0.26 -0.17 10.11
C ALA A 347 0.75 1.27 10.25
N ILE A 348 1.29 1.85 9.18
CA ILE A 348 1.76 3.25 9.13
C ILE A 348 0.64 4.22 9.52
N LYS A 349 -0.56 4.02 8.98
CA LYS A 349 -1.73 4.84 9.33
C LYS A 349 -2.09 4.73 10.81
N LYS A 350 -2.01 3.54 11.38
CA LYS A 350 -2.31 3.30 12.80
C LYS A 350 -1.30 4.00 13.69
N THR A 351 -0.02 3.87 13.40
CA THR A 351 1.08 4.53 14.16
C THR A 351 1.00 6.05 14.10
N ALA A 352 0.62 6.61 12.94
CA ALA A 352 0.49 8.05 12.76
C ALA A 352 -0.83 8.63 13.31
N TYR A 353 -1.73 7.81 13.84
CA TYR A 353 -3.10 8.21 14.24
C TYR A 353 -3.90 8.93 13.14
N GLY A 354 -3.53 8.73 11.88
CA GLY A 354 -4.13 9.31 10.69
C GLY A 354 -3.37 10.50 10.11
N PHE A 355 -3.85 10.97 8.99
CA PHE A 355 -3.29 12.11 8.25
C PHE A 355 -4.41 13.06 7.83
N ARG A 356 -4.14 14.37 7.84
CA ARG A 356 -5.08 15.41 7.37
C ARG A 356 -4.88 15.80 5.92
N ASN A 357 -3.67 15.61 5.39
CA ASN A 357 -3.27 15.99 4.05
C ASN A 357 -2.76 14.77 3.28
N PHE A 358 -3.26 14.58 2.04
CA PHE A 358 -2.87 13.43 1.20
C PHE A 358 -1.39 13.47 0.81
N GLU A 359 -0.84 14.62 0.46
CA GLU A 359 0.55 14.70 0.02
C GLU A 359 1.52 14.35 1.15
N ASN A 360 1.22 14.76 2.38
CA ASN A 360 1.97 14.37 3.57
C ASN A 360 1.85 12.86 3.85
N PHE A 361 0.67 12.30 3.62
CA PHE A 361 0.44 10.85 3.73
C PHE A 361 1.23 10.08 2.67
N ARG A 362 1.11 10.47 1.40
CA ARG A 362 1.84 9.90 0.28
C ARG A 362 3.36 9.95 0.52
N LEU A 363 3.87 11.12 0.92
CA LEU A 363 5.27 11.34 1.22
C LEU A 363 5.77 10.40 2.33
N ARG A 364 5.02 10.29 3.42
CA ARG A 364 5.34 9.36 4.51
C ARG A 364 5.38 7.92 4.04
N LEU A 365 4.41 7.49 3.22
CA LEU A 365 4.39 6.14 2.67
C LEU A 365 5.60 5.87 1.79
N LEU A 366 5.95 6.78 0.88
CA LEU A 366 7.09 6.61 -0.02
C LEU A 366 8.44 6.54 0.73
N ILE A 367 8.59 7.29 1.82
CA ILE A 367 9.77 7.22 2.69
C ILE A 367 9.82 5.86 3.39
N GLU A 368 8.72 5.43 4.03
CA GLU A 368 8.71 4.26 4.90
C GLU A 368 8.65 2.93 4.13
N LEU A 369 8.12 2.91 2.92
CA LEU A 369 8.10 1.71 2.09
C LEU A 369 9.49 1.26 1.63
N LYS A 370 10.48 2.14 1.58
CA LYS A 370 11.91 1.89 1.25
C LYS A 370 12.19 1.25 -0.12
N ASN A 371 11.24 0.53 -0.68
CA ASN A 371 11.34 -0.20 -1.94
C ASN A 371 10.69 0.51 -3.12
N SER A 372 10.24 1.77 -2.97
CA SER A 372 9.70 2.52 -4.09
C SER A 372 10.80 2.97 -5.05
N TYR A 373 10.50 3.09 -6.33
CA TYR A 373 11.42 3.66 -7.33
C TYR A 373 11.92 5.04 -6.93
N VAL A 374 11.08 5.80 -6.24
CA VAL A 374 11.34 7.16 -5.79
C VAL A 374 12.17 7.18 -4.52
N SER A 375 11.87 6.29 -3.55
CA SER A 375 12.59 6.23 -2.26
C SER A 375 14.02 5.70 -2.39
N LEU A 376 14.33 4.90 -3.40
CA LEU A 376 15.70 4.43 -3.66
C LEU A 376 16.66 5.57 -3.97
N ASN A 377 16.23 6.53 -4.77
CA ASN A 377 17.01 7.75 -5.06
C ASN A 377 17.21 8.59 -3.80
N PHE A 378 16.19 8.67 -2.95
CA PHE A 378 16.22 9.36 -1.68
C PHE A 378 17.23 8.75 -0.69
N HIS A 379 17.20 7.42 -0.48
CA HIS A 379 18.15 6.75 0.43
C HIS A 379 19.59 6.88 -0.03
N SER A 380 19.86 6.82 -1.33
CA SER A 380 21.19 7.04 -1.88
C SER A 380 21.67 8.47 -1.64
N HIS A 381 20.78 9.45 -1.76
CA HIS A 381 21.10 10.85 -1.54
C HIS A 381 21.37 11.16 -0.05
N ILE A 382 20.59 10.63 0.88
CA ILE A 382 20.84 10.76 2.32
C ILE A 382 22.15 10.09 2.73
N LYS A 383 22.45 8.89 2.23
CA LYS A 383 23.71 8.22 2.52
C LYS A 383 24.91 9.03 2.04
N LYS A 384 24.86 9.61 0.84
CA LYS A 384 25.91 10.49 0.32
C LYS A 384 26.08 11.75 1.17
N ALA A 385 24.97 12.39 1.58
CA ALA A 385 25.02 13.56 2.43
C ALA A 385 25.55 13.26 3.84
N ALA A 386 25.17 12.13 4.44
CA ALA A 386 25.70 11.68 5.73
C ALA A 386 27.20 11.34 5.67
N HIS A 387 27.65 10.71 4.58
CA HIS A 387 29.07 10.37 4.37
C HIS A 387 29.93 11.64 4.22
N SER A 388 29.46 12.63 3.45
CA SER A 388 30.15 13.90 3.27
C SER A 388 30.27 14.71 4.58
N ILE A 389 29.37 14.56 5.54
CA ILE A 389 29.41 15.19 6.84
C ILE A 389 30.43 14.47 7.75
N GLN A 390 30.50 13.14 7.69
CA GLN A 390 31.48 12.36 8.44
C GLN A 390 32.94 12.60 7.96
N GLU A 391 33.15 12.70 6.64
CA GLU A 391 34.47 13.02 6.07
C GLU A 391 34.92 14.45 6.35
N GLN A 392 34.03 15.40 6.65
CA GLN A 392 34.37 16.77 7.02
C GLN A 392 34.56 16.98 8.53
N ALA A 393 34.21 15.99 9.34
CA ALA A 393 34.34 16.00 10.79
C ALA A 393 35.58 15.18 11.28
N ALA A 394 36.21 14.45 10.38
CA ALA A 394 37.50 13.75 10.59
C ALA A 394 38.65 14.59 10.05
#